data_8d5161b4d06a1dc84af3a4a915914aff
#
_entry.id   8d5161b4d06a1dc84af3a4a915914aff
#
_cell.length_a   1.000
_cell.length_b   1.000
_cell.length_c   1.000
_cell.angle_alpha   90.00
_cell.angle_beta   90.00
_cell.angle_gamma   90.00
#
_symmetry.space_group_name_H-M   'P 1'
#
loop_
_entity.id
_entity.type
_entity.pdbx_description
1 polymer ?
#
loop_
_entity_poly.entity_id
_entity_poly.type
_entity_poly.pdbx_seq_one_letter_code
_entity_poly.pdbx_strand_id
1 'polypeptide(L)'
;MNTKQIRNVDISGIQHLPMIDFIGNDFAIFDDIRDIPFTPYPTRLNAACFAVCRKGWCKLNINLRDYEMREGMLCIILPEQIVQQGERSDDFSGSFIAVSRDFMDLVIPTMQQLFPMFFMIKERPCIAVTADELQAFEEYHSFLWSKVKLKDNPYRKEITQGLLMALFYEIYDIYQGHAVKERTPKSRKEDLFERFIRYVYEFYKEERSVSFYADKMFLTPKHLSTVVKEVSGKTASEWIDSLVILEAKAMLKSSEQSIQEIADELHFANQSFFGKYFKHHTGFSPKEYRKQ
;
A
#
# COMPACT_ATOMS: atom_id res chain seq x y z
N MET A 1 32.19 10.87 10.58
CA MET A 1 31.31 11.09 9.41
C MET A 1 29.92 10.68 9.82
N ASN A 2 29.02 11.64 10.08
CA ASN A 2 27.62 11.34 10.39
C ASN A 2 26.94 10.87 9.12
N THR A 3 26.66 9.59 9.01
CA THR A 3 25.78 9.02 8.00
C THR A 3 24.39 9.61 8.27
N LYS A 4 23.99 10.62 7.49
CA LYS A 4 22.62 11.17 7.55
C LYS A 4 21.67 10.06 7.08
N GLN A 5 21.10 9.33 8.04
CA GLN A 5 20.02 8.39 7.75
C GLN A 5 18.84 9.18 7.15
N ILE A 6 18.21 8.61 6.11
CA ILE A 6 16.96 9.14 5.54
C ILE A 6 15.93 9.19 6.68
N ARG A 7 15.31 10.35 6.88
CA ARG A 7 14.29 10.53 7.92
C ARG A 7 13.06 9.67 7.59
N ASN A 8 12.61 8.87 8.54
CA ASN A 8 11.33 8.17 8.44
C ASN A 8 10.23 9.06 9.02
N VAL A 9 9.13 9.18 8.29
CA VAL A 9 7.92 9.91 8.72
C VAL A 9 6.74 8.96 8.66
N ASP A 10 5.99 8.95 9.75
CA ASP A 10 4.72 8.24 9.91
C ASP A 10 3.60 9.23 10.32
N ILE A 11 2.40 8.72 10.48
CA ILE A 11 1.23 9.52 10.88
C ILE A 11 1.44 10.18 12.24
N SER A 12 2.19 9.57 13.16
CA SER A 12 2.45 10.15 14.49
C SER A 12 3.20 11.48 14.40
N GLY A 13 4.04 11.64 13.39
CA GLY A 13 4.83 12.86 13.16
C GLY A 13 4.00 14.09 12.80
N ILE A 14 2.73 13.92 12.39
CA ILE A 14 1.84 15.00 11.97
C ILE A 14 0.64 15.23 12.92
N GLN A 15 0.49 14.42 13.97
CA GLN A 15 -0.64 14.50 14.91
C GLN A 15 -0.75 15.82 15.67
N HIS A 16 0.33 16.58 15.78
CA HIS A 16 0.34 17.87 16.45
C HIS A 16 -0.27 19.01 15.60
N LEU A 17 -0.59 18.76 14.33
CA LEU A 17 -1.13 19.76 13.42
C LEU A 17 -2.66 19.89 13.60
N PRO A 18 -3.19 21.11 13.86
CA PRO A 18 -4.59 21.29 14.25
C PRO A 18 -5.62 21.03 13.14
N MET A 19 -5.18 21.00 11.89
CA MET A 19 -6.06 20.82 10.72
C MET A 19 -6.13 19.37 10.21
N ILE A 20 -5.57 18.42 10.98
CA ILE A 20 -5.57 17.01 10.65
C ILE A 20 -6.46 16.28 11.64
N ASP A 21 -7.41 15.51 11.13
CA ASP A 21 -8.16 14.54 11.93
C ASP A 21 -7.58 13.14 11.72
N PHE A 22 -7.51 12.34 12.81
CA PHE A 22 -6.85 11.03 12.78
C PHE A 22 -7.52 9.99 13.67
N ILE A 23 -7.23 8.73 13.38
CA ILE A 23 -7.56 7.57 14.22
C ILE A 23 -6.25 6.95 14.67
N GLY A 24 -5.82 7.26 15.91
CA GLY A 24 -4.54 6.80 16.43
C GLY A 24 -3.39 7.10 15.47
N ASN A 25 -2.51 6.12 15.27
CA ASN A 25 -1.42 6.17 14.29
C ASN A 25 -1.81 5.53 12.94
N ASP A 26 -3.06 5.11 12.77
CA ASP A 26 -3.49 4.27 11.67
C ASP A 26 -3.96 5.07 10.46
N PHE A 27 -4.60 6.21 10.70
CA PHE A 27 -5.29 6.97 9.67
C PHE A 27 -5.25 8.47 9.95
N ALA A 28 -5.01 9.27 8.92
CA ALA A 28 -5.11 10.72 8.96
C ALA A 28 -5.80 11.25 7.70
N ILE A 29 -6.57 12.33 7.86
CA ILE A 29 -7.31 12.99 6.78
C ILE A 29 -7.23 14.50 6.93
N PHE A 30 -6.98 15.20 5.82
CA PHE A 30 -6.77 16.65 5.82
C PHE A 30 -6.86 17.23 4.40
N ASP A 31 -7.02 18.56 4.32
CA ASP A 31 -7.12 19.32 3.06
C ASP A 31 -5.91 20.20 2.79
N ASP A 32 -5.10 20.47 3.78
CA ASP A 32 -3.99 21.40 3.67
C ASP A 32 -2.65 20.76 4.05
N ILE A 33 -1.66 20.97 3.21
CA ILE A 33 -0.30 20.46 3.44
C ILE A 33 0.71 21.57 3.77
N ARG A 34 0.26 22.83 3.94
CA ARG A 34 1.17 23.96 4.16
C ARG A 34 2.02 23.79 5.40
N ASP A 35 1.43 23.25 6.45
CA ASP A 35 2.08 23.05 7.75
C ASP A 35 2.61 21.62 7.94
N ILE A 36 2.39 20.73 6.97
CA ILE A 36 2.98 19.40 7.02
C ILE A 36 4.49 19.53 6.80
N PRO A 37 5.32 18.99 7.71
CA PRO A 37 6.76 19.09 7.61
C PRO A 37 7.31 18.15 6.51
N PHE A 38 6.83 18.30 5.28
CA PHE A 38 7.53 17.79 4.14
C PHE A 38 8.83 18.59 4.05
N THR A 39 9.88 17.97 4.53
CA THR A 39 11.18 18.60 4.47
C THR A 39 11.62 18.70 3.00
N PRO A 40 12.38 19.74 2.62
CA PRO A 40 13.01 19.82 1.29
C PRO A 40 14.05 18.70 1.10
N TYR A 41 14.11 17.75 2.01
CA TYR A 41 15.02 16.60 2.00
C TYR A 41 14.24 15.31 1.74
N PRO A 42 14.88 14.32 1.07
CA PRO A 42 14.30 13.01 0.86
C PRO A 42 13.85 12.38 2.18
N THR A 43 12.58 11.97 2.25
CA THR A 43 11.93 11.44 3.44
C THR A 43 11.27 10.12 3.07
N ARG A 44 11.45 9.08 3.87
CA ARG A 44 10.76 7.81 3.70
C ARG A 44 9.40 7.86 4.41
N LEU A 45 8.34 7.61 3.67
CA LEU A 45 6.99 7.54 4.25
C LEU A 45 6.68 6.13 4.70
N ASN A 46 6.30 5.97 5.96
CA ASN A 46 5.78 4.71 6.51
C ASN A 46 4.24 4.66 6.49
N ALA A 47 3.66 5.28 5.49
CA ALA A 47 2.23 5.32 5.26
C ALA A 47 1.94 5.37 3.75
N ALA A 48 0.79 4.88 3.31
CA ALA A 48 0.24 5.20 2.01
C ALA A 48 -0.40 6.58 2.08
N CYS A 49 -0.17 7.42 1.05
CA CYS A 49 -0.81 8.73 0.93
C CYS A 49 -1.58 8.80 -0.39
N PHE A 50 -2.88 9.09 -0.29
CA PHE A 50 -3.79 9.30 -1.41
C PHE A 50 -4.13 10.78 -1.46
N ALA A 51 -3.90 11.42 -2.59
CA ALA A 51 -4.08 12.85 -2.74
C ALA A 51 -4.72 13.19 -4.08
N VAL A 52 -5.68 14.10 -4.08
CA VAL A 52 -6.16 14.76 -5.29
C VAL A 52 -5.82 16.24 -5.24
N CYS A 53 -5.39 16.80 -6.37
CA CYS A 53 -5.14 18.23 -6.50
C CYS A 53 -6.43 18.93 -6.95
N ARG A 54 -6.95 19.82 -6.11
CA ARG A 54 -8.15 20.63 -6.39
C ARG A 54 -7.81 21.91 -7.13
N LYS A 55 -6.63 22.49 -6.86
CA LYS A 55 -6.20 23.75 -7.45
C LYS A 55 -4.68 23.88 -7.42
N GLY A 56 -4.12 24.57 -8.42
CA GLY A 56 -2.71 24.83 -8.50
C GLY A 56 -1.88 23.62 -8.92
N TRP A 57 -0.64 23.58 -8.47
CA TRP A 57 0.30 22.50 -8.78
C TRP A 57 1.37 22.34 -7.69
N CYS A 58 1.96 21.13 -7.60
CA CYS A 58 3.16 20.89 -6.82
C CYS A 58 4.08 19.89 -7.52
N LYS A 59 5.38 20.06 -7.34
CA LYS A 59 6.42 19.13 -7.79
C LYS A 59 6.74 18.14 -6.68
N LEU A 60 6.89 16.89 -7.04
CA LEU A 60 7.23 15.79 -6.15
C LEU A 60 8.33 14.94 -6.78
N ASN A 61 9.34 14.57 -6.00
CA ASN A 61 10.24 13.50 -6.38
C ASN A 61 9.86 12.24 -5.61
N ILE A 62 9.55 11.15 -6.31
CA ILE A 62 9.19 9.85 -5.71
C ILE A 62 10.21 8.83 -6.22
N ASN A 63 11.02 8.27 -5.32
CA ASN A 63 12.05 7.28 -5.66
C ASN A 63 12.96 7.74 -6.82
N LEU A 64 13.47 8.97 -6.75
CA LEU A 64 14.37 9.60 -7.73
C LEU A 64 13.72 9.91 -9.10
N ARG A 65 12.41 9.87 -9.21
CA ARG A 65 11.66 10.31 -10.40
C ARG A 65 10.87 11.56 -10.07
N ASP A 66 10.92 12.54 -10.97
CA ASP A 66 10.19 13.79 -10.81
C ASP A 66 8.78 13.66 -11.37
N TYR A 67 7.82 14.16 -10.60
CA TYR A 67 6.40 14.23 -10.95
C TYR A 67 5.90 15.65 -10.68
N GLU A 68 4.94 16.06 -11.47
CA GLU A 68 4.21 17.30 -11.25
C GLU A 68 2.73 16.98 -11.11
N MET A 69 2.18 17.23 -9.92
CA MET A 69 0.77 17.07 -9.60
C MET A 69 0.07 18.39 -9.88
N ARG A 70 -0.92 18.38 -10.76
CA ARG A 70 -1.72 19.56 -11.16
C ARG A 70 -3.19 19.35 -10.81
N GLU A 71 -3.99 20.41 -10.92
CA GLU A 71 -5.45 20.35 -10.80
C GLU A 71 -6.04 19.20 -11.65
N GLY A 72 -6.97 18.41 -11.06
CA GLY A 72 -7.56 17.26 -11.70
C GLY A 72 -6.66 16.02 -11.76
N MET A 73 -5.65 15.94 -10.88
CA MET A 73 -4.78 14.75 -10.79
C MET A 73 -4.94 14.05 -9.44
N LEU A 74 -4.95 12.72 -9.50
CA LEU A 74 -4.79 11.81 -8.35
C LEU A 74 -3.31 11.42 -8.24
N CYS A 75 -2.75 11.54 -7.05
CA CYS A 75 -1.41 11.08 -6.73
C CYS A 75 -1.45 10.10 -5.55
N ILE A 76 -0.82 8.95 -5.70
CA ILE A 76 -0.75 7.93 -4.65
C ILE A 76 0.71 7.58 -4.38
N ILE A 77 1.11 7.72 -3.12
CA ILE A 77 2.41 7.36 -2.61
C ILE A 77 2.23 6.11 -1.75
N LEU A 78 3.00 5.07 -2.04
CA LEU A 78 2.95 3.81 -1.29
C LEU A 78 3.90 3.84 -0.08
N PRO A 79 3.66 3.00 0.96
CA PRO A 79 4.60 2.86 2.07
C PRO A 79 6.02 2.53 1.60
N GLU A 80 7.01 2.96 2.35
CA GLU A 80 8.45 2.78 2.10
C GLU A 80 9.01 3.57 0.90
N GLN A 81 8.20 4.31 0.15
CA GLN A 81 8.72 5.18 -0.88
C GLN A 81 9.42 6.40 -0.28
N ILE A 82 10.50 6.82 -0.95
CA ILE A 82 11.24 8.04 -0.61
C ILE A 82 10.61 9.18 -1.38
N VAL A 83 10.14 10.18 -0.66
CA VAL A 83 9.48 11.36 -1.24
C VAL A 83 10.23 12.61 -0.85
N GLN A 84 10.36 13.52 -1.79
CA GLN A 84 10.84 14.87 -1.57
C GLN A 84 9.86 15.83 -2.23
N GLN A 85 9.36 16.78 -1.48
CA GLN A 85 8.53 17.84 -2.02
C GLN A 85 9.44 18.91 -2.64
N GLY A 86 9.10 19.33 -3.87
CA GLY A 86 9.70 20.45 -4.57
C GLY A 86 8.88 21.75 -4.42
N GLU A 87 8.91 22.53 -5.46
CA GLU A 87 8.15 23.78 -5.56
C GLU A 87 6.64 23.50 -5.69
N ARG A 88 5.83 24.48 -5.29
CA ARG A 88 4.38 24.48 -5.48
C ARG A 88 3.86 25.87 -5.76
N SER A 89 2.69 25.98 -6.37
CA SER A 89 1.98 27.26 -6.53
C SER A 89 1.41 27.74 -5.20
N ASP A 90 1.24 29.06 -5.06
CA ASP A 90 0.69 29.66 -3.82
C ASP A 90 -0.75 29.24 -3.55
N ASP A 91 -1.50 28.91 -4.60
CA ASP A 91 -2.89 28.48 -4.54
C ASP A 91 -3.07 26.96 -4.50
N PHE A 92 -1.97 26.20 -4.35
CA PHE A 92 -2.05 24.76 -4.27
C PHE A 92 -2.96 24.29 -3.13
N SER A 93 -3.96 23.50 -3.47
CA SER A 93 -4.89 22.87 -2.52
C SER A 93 -5.30 21.48 -2.99
N GLY A 94 -5.67 20.62 -2.05
CA GLY A 94 -6.05 19.24 -2.36
C GLY A 94 -6.75 18.56 -1.20
N SER A 95 -7.17 17.33 -1.41
CA SER A 95 -7.70 16.42 -0.40
C SER A 95 -6.75 15.27 -0.19
N PHE A 96 -6.41 14.98 1.07
CA PHE A 96 -5.37 14.05 1.44
C PHE A 96 -5.88 13.01 2.43
N ILE A 97 -5.51 11.76 2.19
CA ILE A 97 -5.75 10.63 3.08
C ILE A 97 -4.42 9.92 3.29
N ALA A 98 -3.99 9.76 4.55
CA ALA A 98 -2.82 8.96 4.89
C ALA A 98 -3.25 7.73 5.70
N VAL A 99 -2.73 6.58 5.32
CA VAL A 99 -3.07 5.28 5.91
C VAL A 99 -1.77 4.58 6.31
N SER A 100 -1.62 4.22 7.59
CA SER A 100 -0.42 3.54 8.07
C SER A 100 -0.25 2.19 7.39
N ARG A 101 0.99 1.70 7.34
CA ARG A 101 1.29 0.37 6.83
C ARG A 101 0.54 -0.71 7.61
N ASP A 102 0.52 -0.62 8.94
CA ASP A 102 -0.15 -1.62 9.79
C ASP A 102 -1.66 -1.66 9.53
N PHE A 103 -2.28 -0.51 9.28
CA PHE A 103 -3.69 -0.45 8.92
C PHE A 103 -3.95 -0.99 7.50
N MET A 104 -3.07 -0.71 6.54
CA MET A 104 -3.11 -1.31 5.21
C MET A 104 -2.97 -2.84 5.27
N ASP A 105 -2.06 -3.34 6.11
CA ASP A 105 -1.85 -4.78 6.32
C ASP A 105 -3.08 -5.49 6.92
N LEU A 106 -3.98 -4.78 7.60
CA LEU A 106 -5.27 -5.32 8.06
C LEU A 106 -6.34 -5.36 6.96
N VAL A 107 -6.32 -4.42 6.05
CA VAL A 107 -7.35 -4.26 5.00
C VAL A 107 -7.01 -5.05 3.74
N ILE A 108 -5.76 -5.02 3.32
CA ILE A 108 -5.28 -5.63 2.06
C ILE A 108 -5.56 -7.13 1.94
N PRO A 109 -5.41 -7.99 2.98
CA PRO A 109 -5.70 -9.43 2.84
C PRO A 109 -7.11 -9.75 2.40
N THR A 110 -8.06 -8.87 2.73
CA THR A 110 -9.46 -9.03 2.32
C THR A 110 -9.72 -8.59 0.87
N MET A 111 -8.71 -7.98 0.23
CA MET A 111 -8.81 -7.31 -1.07
C MET A 111 -7.76 -7.83 -2.07
N GLN A 112 -7.52 -9.12 -2.10
CA GLN A 112 -6.47 -9.78 -2.91
C GLN A 112 -6.49 -9.35 -4.38
N GLN A 113 -7.67 -9.09 -4.94
CA GLN A 113 -7.85 -8.64 -6.31
C GLN A 113 -7.29 -7.24 -6.61
N LEU A 114 -7.00 -6.42 -5.60
CA LEU A 114 -6.44 -5.07 -5.80
C LEU A 114 -4.91 -5.03 -5.90
N PHE A 115 -4.25 -6.16 -5.78
CA PHE A 115 -2.79 -6.16 -5.85
C PHE A 115 -2.21 -5.65 -7.18
N PRO A 116 -2.81 -5.93 -8.35
CA PRO A 116 -2.34 -5.31 -9.59
C PRO A 116 -2.31 -3.78 -9.53
N MET A 117 -3.21 -3.16 -8.74
CA MET A 117 -3.25 -1.72 -8.52
C MET A 117 -1.93 -1.16 -7.94
N PHE A 118 -1.31 -1.87 -7.00
CA PHE A 118 -0.05 -1.41 -6.39
C PHE A 118 1.08 -1.29 -7.41
N PHE A 119 1.08 -2.12 -8.45
CA PHE A 119 2.05 -2.01 -9.55
C PHE A 119 1.73 -0.83 -10.45
N MET A 120 0.46 -0.66 -10.80
CA MET A 120 0.02 0.48 -11.59
C MET A 120 0.38 1.79 -10.89
N ILE A 121 0.13 1.90 -9.57
CA ILE A 121 0.51 3.04 -8.75
C ILE A 121 2.04 3.24 -8.74
N LYS A 122 2.81 2.16 -8.59
CA LYS A 122 4.28 2.25 -8.54
C LYS A 122 4.86 2.78 -9.86
N GLU A 123 4.27 2.41 -10.97
CA GLU A 123 4.66 2.89 -12.30
C GLU A 123 4.19 4.31 -12.58
N ARG A 124 2.96 4.61 -12.18
CA ARG A 124 2.28 5.88 -12.41
C ARG A 124 1.64 6.39 -11.12
N PRO A 125 2.43 6.93 -10.21
CA PRO A 125 1.90 7.41 -8.94
C PRO A 125 0.99 8.64 -9.09
N CYS A 126 1.13 9.42 -10.18
CA CYS A 126 0.30 10.57 -10.49
C CYS A 126 -0.38 10.35 -11.85
N ILE A 127 -1.71 10.39 -11.87
CA ILE A 127 -2.54 10.25 -13.07
C ILE A 127 -3.55 11.40 -13.16
N ALA A 128 -3.87 11.85 -14.37
CA ALA A 128 -4.98 12.76 -14.58
C ALA A 128 -6.29 11.99 -14.42
N VAL A 129 -7.28 12.55 -13.73
CA VAL A 129 -8.60 11.95 -13.54
C VAL A 129 -9.68 12.81 -14.19
N THR A 130 -10.80 12.20 -14.56
CA THR A 130 -11.97 12.92 -15.06
C THR A 130 -12.64 13.72 -13.94
N ALA A 131 -13.52 14.65 -14.31
CA ALA A 131 -14.28 15.43 -13.31
C ALA A 131 -15.15 14.51 -12.42
N ASP A 132 -15.74 13.46 -12.98
CA ASP A 132 -16.57 12.51 -12.25
C ASP A 132 -15.72 11.65 -11.28
N GLU A 133 -14.53 11.18 -11.70
CA GLU A 133 -13.60 10.45 -10.86
C GLU A 133 -13.05 11.32 -9.72
N LEU A 134 -12.76 12.60 -9.99
CA LEU A 134 -12.36 13.57 -8.98
C LEU A 134 -13.47 13.78 -7.96
N GLN A 135 -14.70 14.00 -8.42
CA GLN A 135 -15.86 14.18 -7.56
C GLN A 135 -16.10 12.94 -6.68
N ALA A 136 -16.02 11.74 -7.24
CA ALA A 136 -16.16 10.50 -6.47
C ALA A 136 -15.12 10.43 -5.33
N PHE A 137 -13.84 10.73 -5.60
CA PHE A 137 -12.83 10.78 -4.55
C PHE A 137 -13.16 11.80 -3.46
N GLU A 138 -13.61 13.00 -3.82
CA GLU A 138 -13.98 14.07 -2.87
C GLU A 138 -15.18 13.68 -2.01
N GLU A 139 -16.15 12.96 -2.56
CA GLU A 139 -17.30 12.44 -1.81
C GLU A 139 -16.84 11.40 -0.77
N TYR A 140 -15.95 10.46 -1.15
CA TYR A 140 -15.33 9.52 -0.20
C TYR A 140 -14.53 10.25 0.87
N HIS A 141 -13.70 11.23 0.49
CA HIS A 141 -12.91 12.02 1.41
C HIS A 141 -13.79 12.75 2.42
N SER A 142 -14.80 13.46 1.96
CA SER A 142 -15.73 14.20 2.81
C SER A 142 -16.50 13.29 3.76
N PHE A 143 -16.96 12.13 3.26
CA PHE A 143 -17.70 11.17 4.05
C PHE A 143 -16.81 10.50 5.11
N LEU A 144 -15.62 10.06 4.73
CA LEU A 144 -14.60 9.55 5.65
C LEU A 144 -14.31 10.57 6.76
N TRP A 145 -14.06 11.82 6.39
CA TRP A 145 -13.77 12.88 7.36
C TRP A 145 -14.90 13.08 8.36
N SER A 146 -16.14 13.06 7.89
CA SER A 146 -17.32 13.16 8.77
C SER A 146 -17.35 12.03 9.82
N LYS A 147 -16.90 10.81 9.48
CA LYS A 147 -16.87 9.66 10.39
C LYS A 147 -15.66 9.72 11.33
N VAL A 148 -14.49 10.14 10.84
CA VAL A 148 -13.28 10.31 11.64
C VAL A 148 -13.46 11.34 12.76
N LYS A 149 -14.24 12.38 12.54
CA LYS A 149 -14.58 13.39 13.56
C LYS A 149 -15.44 12.88 14.70
N LEU A 150 -16.19 11.80 14.54
CA LEU A 150 -17.08 11.24 15.57
C LEU A 150 -16.27 10.44 16.62
N LYS A 151 -15.51 11.14 17.46
CA LYS A 151 -14.56 10.53 18.44
C LYS A 151 -15.23 9.57 19.43
N ASP A 152 -16.50 9.79 19.76
CA ASP A 152 -17.27 9.00 20.72
C ASP A 152 -17.91 7.74 20.09
N ASN A 153 -17.82 7.55 18.77
CA ASN A 153 -18.38 6.38 18.12
C ASN A 153 -17.43 5.17 18.32
N PRO A 154 -17.87 4.11 19.03
CA PRO A 154 -17.03 2.94 19.29
C PRO A 154 -16.63 2.17 18.02
N TYR A 155 -17.40 2.28 16.94
CA TYR A 155 -17.15 1.62 15.65
C TYR A 155 -16.46 2.53 14.63
N ARG A 156 -15.87 3.64 15.09
CA ARG A 156 -15.25 4.62 14.20
C ARG A 156 -14.16 4.03 13.30
N LYS A 157 -13.34 3.15 13.86
CA LYS A 157 -12.25 2.47 13.16
C LYS A 157 -12.79 1.52 12.09
N GLU A 158 -13.74 0.68 12.44
CA GLU A 158 -14.38 -0.29 11.55
C GLU A 158 -15.14 0.40 10.39
N ILE A 159 -15.86 1.47 10.69
CA ILE A 159 -16.51 2.28 9.65
C ILE A 159 -15.48 2.85 8.68
N THR A 160 -14.38 3.40 9.20
CA THR A 160 -13.32 3.97 8.36
C THR A 160 -12.66 2.88 7.50
N GLN A 161 -12.43 1.68 8.04
CA GLN A 161 -11.94 0.53 7.28
C GLN A 161 -12.87 0.17 6.11
N GLY A 162 -14.17 0.04 6.38
CA GLY A 162 -15.15 -0.27 5.33
C GLY A 162 -15.20 0.77 4.20
N LEU A 163 -15.13 2.05 4.56
CA LEU A 163 -15.12 3.14 3.59
C LEU A 163 -13.82 3.21 2.78
N LEU A 164 -12.67 2.93 3.41
CA LEU A 164 -11.38 2.82 2.71
C LEU A 164 -11.36 1.65 1.74
N MET A 165 -11.95 0.51 2.10
CA MET A 165 -12.10 -0.61 1.18
C MET A 165 -12.88 -0.20 -0.07
N ALA A 166 -14.01 0.51 0.09
CA ALA A 166 -14.79 1.00 -1.04
C ALA A 166 -13.99 1.98 -1.89
N LEU A 167 -13.28 2.94 -1.28
CA LEU A 167 -12.41 3.88 -1.98
C LEU A 167 -11.29 3.18 -2.77
N PHE A 168 -10.71 2.12 -2.23
CA PHE A 168 -9.67 1.37 -2.94
C PHE A 168 -10.18 0.67 -4.18
N TYR A 169 -11.41 0.15 -4.16
CA TYR A 169 -12.04 -0.39 -5.38
C TYR A 169 -12.31 0.69 -6.41
N GLU A 170 -12.78 1.86 -6.00
CA GLU A 170 -12.96 3.02 -6.88
C GLU A 170 -11.63 3.43 -7.54
N ILE A 171 -10.58 3.57 -6.75
CA ILE A 171 -9.24 3.89 -7.26
C ILE A 171 -8.75 2.80 -8.23
N TYR A 172 -9.02 1.54 -7.95
CA TYR A 172 -8.63 0.45 -8.85
C TYR A 172 -9.36 0.52 -10.19
N ASP A 173 -10.65 0.83 -10.19
CA ASP A 173 -11.43 1.03 -11.42
C ASP A 173 -10.87 2.19 -12.26
N ILE A 174 -10.56 3.32 -11.60
CA ILE A 174 -9.88 4.46 -12.24
C ILE A 174 -8.58 4.01 -12.91
N TYR A 175 -7.70 3.32 -12.20
CA TYR A 175 -6.42 2.85 -12.75
C TYR A 175 -6.61 1.85 -13.90
N GLN A 176 -7.59 0.97 -13.82
CA GLN A 176 -7.92 0.05 -14.94
C GLN A 176 -8.40 0.81 -16.18
N GLY A 177 -9.28 1.80 -15.99
CA GLY A 177 -9.77 2.65 -17.08
C GLY A 177 -8.63 3.37 -17.79
N HIS A 178 -7.65 3.88 -17.07
CA HIS A 178 -6.44 4.50 -17.63
C HIS A 178 -5.53 3.50 -18.35
N ALA A 179 -5.35 2.30 -17.81
CA ALA A 179 -4.55 1.25 -18.44
C ALA A 179 -5.13 0.80 -19.80
N VAL A 180 -6.45 0.84 -19.96
CA VAL A 180 -7.13 0.49 -21.22
C VAL A 180 -7.00 1.62 -22.25
N LYS A 181 -7.10 2.89 -21.82
CA LYS A 181 -7.01 4.06 -22.72
C LYS A 181 -5.61 4.27 -23.29
N GLU A 182 -4.60 4.00 -22.49
CA GLU A 182 -3.19 4.14 -22.87
C GLU A 182 -2.58 2.77 -23.17
N ARG A 183 -3.05 2.07 -24.18
CA ARG A 183 -2.44 0.82 -24.67
C ARG A 183 -1.02 1.07 -25.21
N THR A 184 -0.07 1.33 -24.34
CA THR A 184 1.30 0.89 -24.58
C THR A 184 1.29 -0.63 -24.49
N PRO A 185 1.76 -1.36 -25.50
CA PRO A 185 1.83 -2.82 -25.40
C PRO A 185 2.65 -3.15 -24.17
N LYS A 186 2.03 -3.85 -23.20
CA LYS A 186 2.74 -4.36 -22.02
C LYS A 186 3.98 -5.11 -22.50
N SER A 187 5.10 -4.88 -21.88
CA SER A 187 6.27 -5.67 -22.17
C SER A 187 5.99 -7.13 -21.81
N ARG A 188 6.59 -8.07 -22.52
CA ARG A 188 6.47 -9.51 -22.20
C ARG A 188 6.84 -9.82 -20.75
N LYS A 189 7.75 -9.02 -20.15
CA LYS A 189 8.16 -9.17 -18.76
C LYS A 189 7.06 -8.74 -17.77
N GLU A 190 6.34 -7.66 -18.05
CA GLU A 190 5.21 -7.19 -17.26
C GLU A 190 4.05 -8.20 -17.30
N ASP A 191 3.72 -8.75 -18.46
CA ASP A 191 2.72 -9.82 -18.57
C ASP A 191 3.10 -11.07 -17.77
N LEU A 192 4.36 -11.49 -17.86
CA LEU A 192 4.87 -12.62 -17.06
C LEU A 192 4.79 -12.34 -15.57
N PHE A 193 5.10 -11.13 -15.16
CA PHE A 193 5.04 -10.73 -13.76
C PHE A 193 3.58 -10.70 -13.24
N GLU A 194 2.62 -10.14 -13.98
CA GLU A 194 1.19 -10.17 -13.61
C GLU A 194 0.66 -11.61 -13.47
N ARG A 195 1.04 -12.48 -14.42
CA ARG A 195 0.68 -13.90 -14.34
C ARG A 195 1.29 -14.58 -13.12
N PHE A 196 2.55 -14.29 -12.80
CA PHE A 196 3.20 -14.78 -11.60
C PHE A 196 2.45 -14.35 -10.35
N ILE A 197 2.14 -13.06 -10.21
CA ILE A 197 1.40 -12.52 -9.07
C ILE A 197 0.03 -13.19 -8.95
N ARG A 198 -0.71 -13.38 -10.04
CA ARG A 198 -1.99 -14.10 -10.02
C ARG A 198 -1.86 -15.50 -9.45
N TYR A 199 -0.86 -16.26 -9.89
CA TYR A 199 -0.62 -17.60 -9.35
C TYR A 199 -0.17 -17.56 -7.89
N VAL A 200 0.64 -16.58 -7.49
CA VAL A 200 1.02 -16.44 -6.07
C VAL A 200 -0.23 -16.25 -5.22
N TYR A 201 -1.17 -15.40 -5.63
CA TYR A 201 -2.45 -15.23 -4.91
C TYR A 201 -3.29 -16.49 -4.83
N GLU A 202 -3.29 -17.26 -5.89
CA GLU A 202 -4.07 -18.50 -5.96
C GLU A 202 -3.50 -19.58 -5.03
N PHE A 203 -2.17 -19.64 -4.87
CA PHE A 203 -1.49 -20.79 -4.26
C PHE A 203 -0.59 -20.49 -3.06
N TYR A 204 -0.41 -19.21 -2.62
CA TYR A 204 0.58 -18.87 -1.58
C TYR A 204 0.33 -19.56 -0.23
N LYS A 205 -0.89 -19.93 0.10
CA LYS A 205 -1.21 -20.65 1.34
C LYS A 205 -0.62 -22.06 1.32
N GLU A 206 -0.63 -22.69 0.15
CA GLU A 206 -0.26 -24.08 -0.06
C GLU A 206 1.19 -24.23 -0.51
N GLU A 207 1.64 -23.33 -1.41
CA GLU A 207 2.90 -23.46 -2.13
C GLU A 207 3.81 -22.26 -1.94
N ARG A 208 5.06 -22.52 -1.52
CA ARG A 208 6.08 -21.48 -1.30
C ARG A 208 7.27 -21.59 -2.24
N SER A 209 7.37 -22.70 -2.99
CA SER A 209 8.49 -22.95 -3.88
C SER A 209 8.38 -22.10 -5.16
N VAL A 210 9.39 -21.31 -5.46
CA VAL A 210 9.48 -20.59 -6.74
C VAL A 210 9.40 -21.56 -7.93
N SER A 211 9.88 -22.80 -7.77
CA SER A 211 9.81 -23.84 -8.81
C SER A 211 8.37 -24.15 -9.20
N PHE A 212 7.47 -24.30 -8.22
CA PHE A 212 6.05 -24.54 -8.49
C PHE A 212 5.44 -23.48 -9.43
N TYR A 213 5.69 -22.22 -9.14
CA TYR A 213 5.18 -21.11 -9.96
C TYR A 213 5.83 -21.03 -11.33
N ALA A 214 7.14 -21.34 -11.39
CA ALA A 214 7.86 -21.40 -12.65
C ALA A 214 7.31 -22.52 -13.55
N ASP A 215 7.05 -23.69 -13.00
CA ASP A 215 6.47 -24.84 -13.72
C ASP A 215 5.07 -24.53 -14.25
N LYS A 216 4.21 -23.90 -13.43
CA LYS A 216 2.86 -23.42 -13.89
C LYS A 216 2.95 -22.41 -15.03
N MET A 217 4.04 -21.67 -15.11
CA MET A 217 4.25 -20.65 -16.15
C MET A 217 5.07 -21.17 -17.35
N PHE A 218 5.49 -22.43 -17.32
CA PHE A 218 6.39 -23.02 -18.32
C PHE A 218 7.73 -22.27 -18.44
N LEU A 219 8.30 -21.86 -17.28
CA LEU A 219 9.56 -21.14 -17.16
C LEU A 219 10.53 -21.88 -16.26
N THR A 220 11.82 -21.56 -16.37
CA THR A 220 12.79 -21.97 -15.34
C THR A 220 12.68 -21.07 -14.10
N PRO A 221 12.91 -21.59 -12.88
CA PRO A 221 12.90 -20.78 -11.66
C PRO A 221 13.84 -19.57 -11.72
N LYS A 222 15.01 -19.74 -12.36
CA LYS A 222 15.97 -18.66 -12.58
C LYS A 222 15.40 -17.54 -13.47
N HIS A 223 14.76 -17.91 -14.59
CA HIS A 223 14.16 -16.93 -15.50
C HIS A 223 13.00 -16.18 -14.83
N LEU A 224 12.11 -16.91 -14.15
CA LEU A 224 11.03 -16.30 -13.38
C LEU A 224 11.56 -15.30 -12.34
N SER A 225 12.54 -15.72 -11.51
CA SER A 225 13.12 -14.84 -10.48
C SER A 225 13.79 -13.61 -11.08
N THR A 226 14.44 -13.75 -12.23
CA THR A 226 15.06 -12.61 -12.93
C THR A 226 13.99 -11.62 -13.41
N VAL A 227 12.97 -12.10 -14.11
CA VAL A 227 11.86 -11.24 -14.62
C VAL A 227 11.15 -10.54 -13.46
N VAL A 228 10.78 -11.29 -12.41
CA VAL A 228 10.09 -10.73 -11.23
C VAL A 228 10.94 -9.63 -10.59
N LYS A 229 12.24 -9.87 -10.40
CA LYS A 229 13.14 -8.88 -9.78
C LYS A 229 13.33 -7.63 -10.64
N GLU A 230 13.47 -7.80 -11.96
CA GLU A 230 13.64 -6.68 -12.89
C GLU A 230 12.39 -5.78 -12.92
N VAL A 231 11.19 -6.39 -12.94
CA VAL A 231 9.94 -5.64 -12.99
C VAL A 231 9.58 -5.02 -11.64
N SER A 232 9.70 -5.79 -10.54
CA SER A 232 9.16 -5.36 -9.24
C SER A 232 10.20 -4.85 -8.24
N GLY A 233 11.49 -5.09 -8.50
CA GLY A 233 12.57 -4.81 -7.56
C GLY A 233 12.71 -5.83 -6.43
N LYS A 234 11.76 -6.78 -6.28
CA LYS A 234 11.77 -7.88 -5.29
C LYS A 234 11.93 -9.22 -6.00
N THR A 235 12.54 -10.18 -5.33
CA THR A 235 12.62 -11.56 -5.83
C THR A 235 11.26 -12.26 -5.77
N ALA A 236 11.08 -13.32 -6.54
CA ALA A 236 9.87 -14.14 -6.50
C ALA A 236 9.62 -14.73 -5.10
N SER A 237 10.67 -15.15 -4.40
CA SER A 237 10.56 -15.65 -3.02
C SER A 237 10.06 -14.55 -2.07
N GLU A 238 10.64 -13.36 -2.12
CA GLU A 238 10.20 -12.22 -1.28
C GLU A 238 8.73 -11.84 -1.50
N TRP A 239 8.21 -12.04 -2.72
CA TRP A 239 6.79 -11.86 -3.01
C TRP A 239 5.91 -12.90 -2.34
N ILE A 240 6.26 -14.18 -2.49
CA ILE A 240 5.54 -15.30 -1.87
C ILE A 240 5.56 -15.13 -0.34
N ASP A 241 6.74 -14.91 0.23
CA ASP A 241 6.92 -14.73 1.67
C ASP A 241 6.11 -13.53 2.20
N SER A 242 6.07 -12.42 1.46
CA SER A 242 5.31 -11.23 1.87
C SER A 242 3.82 -11.54 2.02
N LEU A 243 3.24 -12.36 1.12
CA LEU A 243 1.83 -12.73 1.18
C LEU A 243 1.52 -13.72 2.30
N VAL A 244 2.36 -14.74 2.47
CA VAL A 244 2.22 -15.70 3.57
C VAL A 244 2.28 -14.99 4.93
N ILE A 245 3.23 -14.07 5.08
CA ILE A 245 3.37 -13.29 6.33
C ILE A 245 2.20 -12.33 6.54
N LEU A 246 1.69 -11.72 5.47
CA LEU A 246 0.54 -10.84 5.54
C LEU A 246 -0.71 -11.60 6.03
N GLU A 247 -0.99 -12.75 5.45
CA GLU A 247 -2.09 -13.62 5.87
C GLU A 247 -1.92 -14.10 7.32
N ALA A 248 -0.70 -14.56 7.68
CA ALA A 248 -0.40 -14.98 9.04
C ALA A 248 -0.65 -13.86 10.06
N LYS A 249 -0.26 -12.62 9.75
CA LYS A 249 -0.53 -11.45 10.60
C LYS A 249 -2.02 -11.21 10.77
N ALA A 250 -2.78 -11.25 9.67
CA ALA A 250 -4.23 -11.08 9.70
C ALA A 250 -4.88 -12.16 10.58
N MET A 251 -4.56 -13.44 10.38
CA MET A 251 -5.09 -14.54 11.17
C MET A 251 -4.73 -14.42 12.67
N LEU A 252 -3.49 -14.02 12.98
CA LEU A 252 -3.05 -13.84 14.37
C LEU A 252 -3.81 -12.71 15.10
N LYS A 253 -4.28 -11.69 14.37
CA LYS A 253 -4.96 -10.52 14.94
C LYS A 253 -6.48 -10.60 14.90
N SER A 254 -7.06 -11.25 13.90
CA SER A 254 -8.49 -11.21 13.63
C SER A 254 -9.21 -12.54 13.91
N SER A 255 -8.49 -13.60 14.31
CA SER A 255 -9.12 -14.89 14.61
C SER A 255 -8.79 -15.40 16.00
N GLU A 256 -9.69 -16.26 16.55
CA GLU A 256 -9.49 -17.00 17.80
C GLU A 256 -8.68 -18.31 17.59
N GLN A 257 -8.24 -18.58 16.37
CA GLN A 257 -7.46 -19.77 16.03
C GLN A 257 -6.20 -19.87 16.88
N SER A 258 -5.83 -21.08 17.28
CA SER A 258 -4.55 -21.37 17.89
C SER A 258 -3.40 -21.16 16.88
N ILE A 259 -2.18 -21.00 17.36
CA ILE A 259 -1.01 -20.87 16.49
C ILE A 259 -0.78 -22.14 15.65
N GLN A 260 -1.18 -23.32 16.19
CA GLN A 260 -1.13 -24.57 15.46
C GLN A 260 -2.15 -24.58 14.31
N GLU A 261 -3.39 -24.20 14.55
CA GLU A 261 -4.42 -24.14 13.49
C GLU A 261 -4.04 -23.17 12.37
N ILE A 262 -3.43 -22.01 12.71
CA ILE A 262 -2.90 -21.08 11.70
C ILE A 262 -1.75 -21.72 10.90
N ALA A 263 -0.85 -22.45 11.57
CA ALA A 263 0.23 -23.13 10.90
C ALA A 263 -0.30 -24.22 9.93
N ASP A 264 -1.34 -24.94 10.32
CA ASP A 264 -1.98 -25.98 9.53
C ASP A 264 -2.73 -25.36 8.33
N GLU A 265 -3.49 -24.28 8.53
CA GLU A 265 -4.21 -23.57 7.47
C GLU A 265 -3.26 -22.94 6.43
N LEU A 266 -2.09 -22.49 6.86
CA LEU A 266 -1.02 -21.98 5.99
C LEU A 266 -0.09 -23.11 5.49
N HIS A 267 -0.47 -24.36 5.64
CA HIS A 267 0.26 -25.56 5.17
C HIS A 267 1.73 -25.61 5.60
N PHE A 268 2.02 -25.20 6.84
CA PHE A 268 3.34 -25.45 7.44
C PHE A 268 3.40 -26.88 8.01
N ALA A 269 4.57 -27.50 7.89
CA ALA A 269 4.77 -28.86 8.40
C ALA A 269 4.43 -29.03 9.90
N ASN A 270 4.60 -27.97 10.69
CA ASN A 270 4.17 -27.87 12.08
C ASN A 270 4.31 -26.43 12.61
N GLN A 271 3.77 -26.19 13.80
CA GLN A 271 3.84 -24.89 14.49
C GLN A 271 5.26 -24.36 14.68
N SER A 272 6.25 -25.24 14.89
CA SER A 272 7.64 -24.81 15.13
C SER A 272 8.28 -24.23 13.85
N PHE A 273 8.01 -24.83 12.69
CA PHE A 273 8.44 -24.28 11.40
C PHE A 273 7.76 -22.95 11.11
N PHE A 274 6.44 -22.86 11.31
CA PHE A 274 5.72 -21.61 11.20
C PHE A 274 6.30 -20.54 12.11
N GLY A 275 6.53 -20.86 13.38
CA GLY A 275 7.08 -19.91 14.35
C GLY A 275 8.46 -19.37 13.95
N LYS A 276 9.36 -20.22 13.47
CA LYS A 276 10.68 -19.80 12.97
C LYS A 276 10.57 -18.92 11.73
N TYR A 277 9.74 -19.32 10.77
CA TYR A 277 9.50 -18.58 9.53
C TYR A 277 8.90 -17.21 9.83
N PHE A 278 7.84 -17.13 10.63
CA PHE A 278 7.21 -15.89 11.01
C PHE A 278 8.17 -14.94 11.76
N LYS A 279 8.93 -15.47 12.71
CA LYS A 279 9.92 -14.68 13.46
C LYS A 279 11.05 -14.17 12.55
N HIS A 280 11.50 -14.97 11.59
CA HIS A 280 12.53 -14.57 10.63
C HIS A 280 12.11 -13.33 9.83
N HIS A 281 10.83 -13.30 9.36
CA HIS A 281 10.32 -12.23 8.51
C HIS A 281 9.78 -11.01 9.28
N THR A 282 9.36 -11.18 10.55
CA THR A 282 8.70 -10.11 11.33
C THR A 282 9.51 -9.60 12.51
N GLY A 283 10.53 -10.35 12.93
CA GLY A 283 11.27 -10.08 14.17
C GLY A 283 10.60 -10.62 15.44
N PHE A 284 9.32 -10.95 15.41
CA PHE A 284 8.51 -11.41 16.54
C PHE A 284 8.07 -12.85 16.37
N SER A 285 7.94 -13.60 17.48
CA SER A 285 7.23 -14.87 17.43
C SER A 285 5.72 -14.64 17.20
N PRO A 286 4.97 -15.62 16.64
CA PRO A 286 3.52 -15.51 16.48
C PRO A 286 2.78 -15.16 17.79
N LYS A 287 3.24 -15.71 18.93
CA LYS A 287 2.67 -15.44 20.25
C LYS A 287 2.91 -14.01 20.72
N GLU A 288 4.10 -13.47 20.49
CA GLU A 288 4.44 -12.07 20.80
C GLU A 288 3.64 -11.13 19.94
N TYR A 289 3.56 -11.41 18.63
CA TYR A 289 2.81 -10.59 17.66
C TYR A 289 1.31 -10.52 17.98
N ARG A 290 0.70 -11.65 18.38
CA ARG A 290 -0.72 -11.69 18.78
C ARG A 290 -1.05 -10.80 19.97
N LYS A 291 -0.08 -10.61 20.89
CA LYS A 291 -0.26 -9.82 22.12
C LYS A 291 -0.05 -8.31 21.92
N GLN A 292 0.62 -7.88 20.86
CA GLN A 292 0.72 -6.46 20.49
C GLN A 292 -0.64 -5.89 20.12
#